data_43c1c7ceb4498ea08565053c8608a119
#
_entry.id   43c1c7ceb4498ea08565053c8608a119
#
_cell.length_a   1.000
_cell.length_b   1.000
_cell.length_c   1.000
_cell.angle_alpha   90.00
_cell.angle_beta   90.00
_cell.angle_gamma   90.00
#
_symmetry.space_group_name_H-M   'P 1'
#
loop_
_entity.id
_entity.type
_entity.pdbx_description
1 polymer ?
#
loop_
_entity_poly.entity_id
_entity_poly.type
_entity_poly.pdbx_seq_one_letter_code
_entity_poly.pdbx_strand_id
1 'polypeptide(L)'
;MDREEYLESVTMNTGIKMNPVESSNIEGIGYDNKNKRLWVAFKDNKVYRYDLVPRKTFEELMNAESKGRYLNSNIKGQYEVTGYELKN
;
A
#
# COMPACT_ATOMS: atom_id res chain seq x y z
N MET A 1 -11.09 -13.38 -6.89
CA MET A 1 -10.98 -12.94 -5.50
C MET A 1 -11.55 -11.52 -5.40
N ASP A 2 -12.47 -11.28 -4.49
CA ASP A 2 -13.02 -9.94 -4.36
C ASP A 2 -12.05 -9.05 -3.54
N ARG A 3 -12.40 -7.76 -3.43
CA ARG A 3 -11.55 -6.78 -2.75
C ARG A 3 -11.24 -7.17 -1.30
N GLU A 4 -12.26 -7.59 -0.56
CA GLU A 4 -12.08 -7.94 0.85
C GLU A 4 -11.16 -9.15 1.00
N GLU A 5 -11.38 -10.18 0.19
CA GLU A 5 -10.56 -11.37 0.22
C GLU A 5 -9.12 -11.06 -0.16
N TYR A 6 -8.94 -10.21 -1.17
CA TYR A 6 -7.62 -9.81 -1.62
C TYR A 6 -6.86 -9.07 -0.51
N LEU A 7 -7.49 -8.05 0.08
CA LEU A 7 -6.85 -7.27 1.15
C LEU A 7 -6.62 -8.11 2.40
N GLU A 8 -7.53 -9.01 2.73
CA GLU A 8 -7.35 -9.93 3.84
C GLU A 8 -6.16 -10.86 3.59
N SER A 9 -6.01 -11.34 2.37
CA SER A 9 -4.86 -12.17 1.99
C SER A 9 -3.54 -11.39 2.16
N VAL A 10 -3.52 -10.12 1.76
CA VAL A 10 -2.33 -9.29 1.95
C VAL A 10 -2.03 -9.14 3.44
N THR A 11 -3.05 -8.87 4.25
CA THR A 11 -2.88 -8.74 5.69
C THR A 11 -2.33 -10.03 6.30
N MET A 12 -2.87 -11.18 5.90
CA MET A 12 -2.41 -12.46 6.42
C MET A 12 -0.97 -12.77 6.00
N ASN A 13 -0.58 -12.39 4.81
CA ASN A 13 0.77 -12.62 4.30
C ASN A 13 1.80 -11.71 4.96
N THR A 14 1.43 -10.47 5.25
CA THR A 14 2.39 -9.45 5.70
C THR A 14 2.31 -9.17 7.20
N GLY A 15 1.18 -9.48 7.83
CA GLY A 15 0.92 -9.07 9.20
C GLY A 15 0.51 -7.61 9.32
N ILE A 16 0.34 -6.92 8.19
CA ILE A 16 0.02 -5.49 8.17
C ILE A 16 -1.43 -5.31 7.74
N LYS A 17 -2.20 -4.60 8.55
CA LYS A 17 -3.59 -4.32 8.23
C LYS A 17 -3.69 -3.44 6.99
N MET A 18 -4.42 -3.91 6.01
CA MET A 18 -4.65 -3.15 4.78
C MET A 18 -5.97 -2.41 4.87
N ASN A 19 -5.91 -1.11 4.63
CA ASN A 19 -7.08 -0.24 4.66
C ASN A 19 -7.60 -0.06 3.23
N PRO A 20 -8.86 -0.43 2.96
CA PRO A 20 -9.41 -0.22 1.61
C PRO A 20 -9.50 1.26 1.29
N VAL A 21 -9.23 1.61 0.06
CA VAL A 21 -9.30 3.00 -0.40
C VAL A 21 -10.07 3.08 -1.71
N GLU A 22 -10.59 4.26 -2.00
CA GLU A 22 -11.25 4.53 -3.27
C GLU A 22 -10.24 5.15 -4.22
N SER A 23 -9.90 4.41 -5.27
CA SER A 23 -8.88 4.82 -6.24
C SER A 23 -9.11 4.04 -7.52
N SER A 24 -8.69 4.62 -8.64
CA SER A 24 -8.82 3.93 -9.93
C SER A 24 -7.87 2.73 -10.05
N ASN A 25 -6.74 2.75 -9.34
CA ASN A 25 -5.75 1.68 -9.48
C ASN A 25 -5.26 1.08 -8.16
N ILE A 26 -5.56 1.69 -7.02
CA ILE A 26 -5.14 1.18 -5.71
C ILE A 26 -6.33 0.55 -5.00
N GLU A 27 -6.14 -0.66 -4.47
CA GLU A 27 -7.19 -1.37 -3.74
C GLU A 27 -7.11 -1.09 -2.25
N GLY A 28 -5.91 -1.06 -1.70
CA GLY A 28 -5.73 -0.83 -0.28
C GLY A 28 -4.32 -0.39 0.07
N ILE A 29 -4.18 0.20 1.25
CA ILE A 29 -2.91 0.75 1.73
C ILE A 29 -2.74 0.36 3.19
N GLY A 30 -1.54 -0.09 3.55
CA GLY A 30 -1.21 -0.40 4.93
C GLY A 30 0.12 0.22 5.33
N TYR A 31 0.31 0.41 6.63
CA TYR A 31 1.54 1.00 7.12
C TYR A 31 2.09 0.24 8.32
N ASP A 32 3.36 -0.09 8.25
CA ASP A 32 4.09 -0.76 9.32
C ASP A 32 4.85 0.31 10.11
N ASN A 33 4.29 0.69 11.26
CA ASN A 33 4.88 1.72 12.12
C ASN A 33 6.25 1.32 12.67
N LYS A 34 6.44 0.03 12.91
CA LYS A 34 7.67 -0.46 13.50
C LYS A 34 8.85 -0.35 12.54
N ASN A 35 8.63 -0.71 11.28
CA ASN A 35 9.68 -0.76 10.30
C ASN A 35 9.62 0.37 9.28
N LYS A 36 8.64 1.27 9.41
CA LYS A 36 8.43 2.40 8.50
C LYS A 36 8.27 1.95 7.05
N ARG A 37 7.45 0.93 6.86
CA ARG A 37 7.18 0.38 5.53
C ARG A 37 5.76 0.68 5.12
N LEU A 38 5.62 1.18 3.91
CA LEU A 38 4.31 1.45 3.31
C LEU A 38 3.98 0.32 2.35
N TRP A 39 2.83 -0.30 2.55
CA TRP A 39 2.36 -1.38 1.68
C TRP A 39 1.22 -0.87 0.83
N VAL A 40 1.30 -1.12 -0.49
CA VAL A 40 0.27 -0.71 -1.43
C VAL A 40 -0.16 -1.93 -2.23
N ALA A 41 -1.46 -2.23 -2.17
CA ALA A 41 -2.06 -3.32 -2.94
C ALA A 41 -2.83 -2.70 -4.11
N PHE A 42 -2.41 -3.05 -5.32
CA PHE A 42 -3.00 -2.51 -6.55
C PHE A 42 -4.11 -3.41 -7.08
N LYS A 43 -4.99 -2.84 -7.90
CA LYS A 43 -6.12 -3.57 -8.47
C LYS A 43 -5.72 -4.68 -9.45
N ASP A 44 -4.49 -4.64 -9.94
CA ASP A 44 -3.96 -5.71 -10.78
C ASP A 44 -3.36 -6.86 -9.99
N ASN A 45 -3.64 -6.93 -8.69
CA ASN A 45 -3.15 -7.93 -7.75
C ASN A 45 -1.65 -7.88 -7.49
N LYS A 46 -1.03 -6.76 -7.79
CA LYS A 46 0.37 -6.53 -7.47
C LYS A 46 0.47 -5.79 -6.15
N VAL A 47 1.38 -6.23 -5.29
CA VAL A 47 1.61 -5.64 -3.98
C VAL A 47 3.04 -5.13 -3.92
N TYR A 48 3.22 -3.90 -3.49
CA TYR A 48 4.54 -3.30 -3.35
C TYR A 48 4.76 -2.78 -1.94
N ARG A 49 6.00 -2.89 -1.50
CA ARG A 49 6.44 -2.39 -0.20
C ARG A 49 7.46 -1.28 -0.43
N TYR A 50 7.18 -0.10 0.10
CA TYR A 50 8.11 1.05 0.05
C TYR A 50 8.77 1.17 1.41
N ASP A 51 10.10 1.27 1.45
CA ASP A 51 10.87 1.25 2.69
C ASP A 51 11.23 2.64 3.18
N LEU A 52 11.34 2.77 4.49
CA LEU A 52 11.73 4.01 5.18
C LEU A 52 10.81 5.18 4.84
N VAL A 53 9.53 4.92 4.76
CA VAL A 53 8.51 5.94 4.52
C VAL A 53 8.07 6.50 5.88
N PRO A 54 8.20 7.82 6.11
CA PRO A 54 7.72 8.38 7.37
C PRO A 54 6.20 8.23 7.51
N ARG A 55 5.75 8.08 8.76
CA ARG A 55 4.32 7.96 9.00
C ARG A 55 3.53 9.16 8.45
N LYS A 56 4.11 10.34 8.51
CA LYS A 56 3.48 11.54 7.97
C LYS A 56 3.13 11.36 6.48
N THR A 57 4.04 10.75 5.72
CA THR A 57 3.80 10.50 4.30
C THR A 57 2.64 9.54 4.09
N PHE A 58 2.56 8.48 4.92
CA PHE A 58 1.41 7.58 4.88
C PHE A 58 0.11 8.35 5.18
N GLU A 59 0.12 9.21 6.20
CA GLU A 59 -1.08 9.98 6.55
C GLU A 59 -1.49 10.92 5.42
N GLU A 60 -0.52 11.57 4.79
CA GLU A 60 -0.81 12.44 3.65
C GLU A 60 -1.39 11.67 2.48
N LEU A 61 -0.84 10.48 2.22
CA LEU A 61 -1.39 9.61 1.17
C LEU A 61 -2.83 9.23 1.47
N MET A 62 -3.12 8.84 2.72
CA MET A 62 -4.48 8.44 3.11
C MET A 62 -5.48 9.59 3.04
N ASN A 63 -5.00 10.82 3.20
CA ASN A 63 -5.84 12.01 3.12
C ASN A 63 -5.87 12.64 1.73
N ALA A 64 -5.08 12.13 0.80
CA ALA A 64 -5.02 12.69 -0.55
C ALA A 64 -6.33 12.46 -1.28
N GLU A 65 -6.76 13.48 -2.03
CA GLU A 65 -7.95 13.39 -2.86
C GLU A 65 -7.79 12.34 -3.95
N SER A 66 -6.61 12.33 -4.59
CA SER A 66 -6.23 11.27 -5.53
C SER A 66 -5.02 10.53 -4.98
N LYS A 67 -5.24 9.32 -4.47
CA LYS A 67 -4.19 8.54 -3.87
C LYS A 67 -3.18 8.05 -4.91
N GLY A 68 -3.66 7.71 -6.09
CA GLY A 68 -2.77 7.31 -7.17
C GLY A 68 -1.85 8.45 -7.61
N ARG A 69 -2.38 9.65 -7.70
CA ARG A 69 -1.58 10.82 -8.06
C ARG A 69 -0.56 11.15 -6.98
N TYR A 70 -0.98 11.11 -5.72
CA TYR A 70 -0.05 11.36 -4.61
C TYR A 70 1.09 10.34 -4.61
N LEU A 71 0.75 9.07 -4.80
CA LEU A 71 1.75 7.99 -4.86
C LEU A 71 2.77 8.26 -5.96
N ASN A 72 2.29 8.61 -7.15
CA ASN A 72 3.18 8.87 -8.30
C ASN A 72 4.08 10.08 -8.08
N SER A 73 3.55 11.13 -7.47
CA SER A 73 4.28 12.40 -7.34
C SER A 73 5.20 12.44 -6.13
N ASN A 74 4.88 11.74 -5.06
CA ASN A 74 5.57 11.91 -3.78
C ASN A 74 6.24 10.65 -3.24
N ILE A 75 5.92 9.48 -3.79
CA ILE A 75 6.44 8.22 -3.25
C ILE A 75 7.24 7.44 -4.27
N LYS A 76 6.70 7.25 -5.46
CA LYS A 76 7.43 6.54 -6.51
C LYS A 76 8.72 7.27 -6.86
N GLY A 77 9.82 6.51 -6.85
CA GLY A 77 11.13 7.10 -7.15
C GLY A 77 11.77 7.82 -5.99
N GLN A 78 11.07 7.97 -4.87
CA GLN A 78 11.60 8.62 -3.67
C GLN A 78 12.07 7.63 -2.62
N TYR A 79 11.55 6.41 -2.66
CA TYR A 79 11.84 5.36 -1.68
C TYR A 79 12.17 4.07 -2.40
N GLU A 80 12.95 3.22 -1.73
CA GLU A 80 13.20 1.89 -2.26
C GLU A 80 11.90 1.10 -2.26
N VAL A 81 11.69 0.32 -3.32
CA VAL A 81 10.45 -0.43 -3.48
C VAL A 81 10.77 -1.89 -3.78
N THR A 82 10.01 -2.79 -3.18
CA THR A 82 10.12 -4.22 -3.40
C THR A 82 8.74 -4.76 -3.77
N GLY A 83 8.69 -5.53 -4.86
CA GLY A 83 7.46 -6.25 -5.20
C GLY A 83 7.30 -7.43 -4.25
N TYR A 84 6.08 -7.70 -3.85
CA TYR A 84 5.77 -8.79 -2.92
C TYR A 84 4.78 -9.74 -3.56
N GLU A 85 5.12 -11.03 -3.57
CA GLU A 85 4.22 -12.07 -4.08
C GLU A 85 3.42 -12.66 -2.93
N LEU A 86 2.10 -12.68 -3.11
CA LEU A 86 1.21 -13.30 -2.13
C LEU A 86 1.38 -14.81 -2.17
N LYS A 87 1.41 -15.40 -1.00
CA LYS A 87 1.49 -16.86 -0.86
C LYS A 87 0.14 -17.38 -0.39
N ASN A 88 -0.27 -18.45 -1.00
CA ASN A 88 -1.52 -19.12 -0.63
C ASN A 88 -1.34 -20.02 0.57
#